data_06f07e1a361cc1048c4cd2aac7a6f240
#
_entry.id   06f07e1a361cc1048c4cd2aac7a6f240
#
_cell.length_a   1.000
_cell.length_b   1.000
_cell.length_c   1.000
_cell.angle_alpha   90.00
_cell.angle_beta   90.00
_cell.angle_gamma   90.00
#
_symmetry.space_group_name_H-M   'P 1'
#
loop_
_entity.id
_entity.type
_entity.pdbx_description
1 polymer ?
#
loop_
_entity_poly.entity_id
_entity_poly.type
_entity_poly.pdbx_seq_one_letter_code
_entity_poly.pdbx_strand_id
1 'polypeptide(L)'
;MCIRDSPETTELVSSMSDTDIWRLNRGGHDPHKVYAAYDKAVNHKGSPTVIIAKTIKGYGMGKSGESVNTTHQQKKLDVDDLMYYRDRFDVPLTDAQVKNIEYFKPDENSEEIKYLKKRRIELGGFIPERTSYSKPIKAPSKDIFDFMKTSTGEKEMSTTMALVRMLTNLLRDKNVAPKLVP
;
A
#
# COMPACT_ATOMS: atom_id res chain seq x y z
N MET A 1 -15.76 -6.30 -23.60
CA MET A 1 -15.50 -4.84 -23.44
C MET A 1 -14.36 -4.48 -24.39
N CYS A 2 -14.62 -3.68 -25.38
CA CYS A 2 -13.64 -3.22 -26.37
C CYS A 2 -13.05 -1.87 -25.91
N ILE A 3 -11.79 -1.62 -26.24
CA ILE A 3 -11.14 -0.33 -25.89
C ILE A 3 -11.80 0.88 -26.59
N ARG A 4 -12.62 0.62 -27.62
CA ARG A 4 -13.36 1.64 -28.37
C ARG A 4 -14.85 1.69 -28.00
N ASP A 5 -15.25 1.15 -26.86
CA ASP A 5 -16.67 1.13 -26.45
C ASP A 5 -17.18 2.47 -25.90
N SER A 6 -16.28 3.41 -25.58
CA SER A 6 -16.65 4.77 -25.16
C SER A 6 -15.95 5.83 -26.00
N PRO A 7 -16.56 7.04 -26.17
CA PRO A 7 -15.92 8.16 -26.86
C PRO A 7 -14.53 8.50 -26.30
N GLU A 8 -14.40 8.52 -24.98
CA GLU A 8 -13.16 8.89 -24.27
C GLU A 8 -12.04 7.89 -24.54
N THR A 9 -12.35 6.58 -24.50
CA THR A 9 -11.34 5.56 -24.82
C THR A 9 -11.00 5.52 -26.31
N THR A 10 -11.97 5.82 -27.16
CA THR A 10 -11.75 5.97 -28.63
C THR A 10 -10.80 7.14 -28.90
N GLU A 11 -11.00 8.28 -28.27
CA GLU A 11 -10.12 9.44 -28.39
C GLU A 11 -8.70 9.13 -27.87
N LEU A 12 -8.60 8.45 -26.70
CA LEU A 12 -7.33 8.07 -26.11
C LEU A 12 -6.46 7.23 -27.05
N VAL A 13 -7.05 6.35 -27.83
CA VAL A 13 -6.32 5.45 -28.74
C VAL A 13 -6.38 5.91 -30.21
N SER A 14 -6.90 7.10 -30.49
CA SER A 14 -7.10 7.59 -31.87
C SER A 14 -5.84 7.68 -32.70
N SER A 15 -4.68 7.92 -32.06
CA SER A 15 -3.35 7.99 -32.69
C SER A 15 -2.60 6.66 -32.70
N MET A 16 -3.18 5.59 -32.16
CA MET A 16 -2.53 4.29 -32.03
C MET A 16 -2.97 3.34 -33.15
N SER A 17 -2.01 2.60 -33.73
CA SER A 17 -2.31 1.45 -34.58
C SER A 17 -2.90 0.29 -33.76
N ASP A 18 -3.54 -0.67 -34.42
CA ASP A 18 -4.03 -1.88 -33.75
C ASP A 18 -2.88 -2.68 -33.10
N THR A 19 -1.67 -2.62 -33.68
CA THR A 19 -0.47 -3.22 -33.08
C THR A 19 -0.05 -2.49 -31.80
N ASP A 20 -0.13 -1.18 -31.75
CA ASP A 20 0.19 -0.40 -30.55
C ASP A 20 -0.82 -0.70 -29.45
N ILE A 21 -2.10 -0.74 -29.79
CA ILE A 21 -3.18 -1.09 -28.85
C ILE A 21 -2.97 -2.52 -28.32
N TRP A 22 -2.60 -3.46 -29.17
CA TRP A 22 -2.30 -4.84 -28.77
C TRP A 22 -1.11 -4.94 -27.81
N ARG A 23 -0.10 -4.08 -27.99
CA ARG A 23 1.10 -4.01 -27.15
C ARG A 23 0.91 -3.27 -25.83
N LEU A 24 -0.23 -2.59 -25.62
CA LEU A 24 -0.52 -1.94 -24.36
C LEU A 24 -0.50 -2.96 -23.23
N ASN A 25 0.35 -2.73 -22.25
CA ASN A 25 0.34 -3.48 -21.00
C ASN A 25 -0.36 -2.67 -19.89
N ARG A 26 -0.77 -3.37 -18.83
CA ARG A 26 -1.49 -2.73 -17.71
C ARG A 26 -0.59 -1.88 -16.81
N GLY A 27 0.73 -2.04 -16.91
CA GLY A 27 1.72 -1.20 -16.24
C GLY A 27 1.72 -1.23 -14.71
N GLY A 28 1.08 -2.21 -14.07
CA GLY A 28 1.01 -2.27 -12.60
C GLY A 28 2.38 -2.43 -11.91
N HIS A 29 3.39 -2.89 -12.65
CA HIS A 29 4.77 -3.00 -12.20
C HIS A 29 5.73 -2.06 -12.95
N ASP A 30 5.20 -1.19 -13.81
CA ASP A 30 5.98 -0.19 -14.52
C ASP A 30 6.09 1.07 -13.64
N PRO A 31 7.29 1.42 -13.13
CA PRO A 31 7.45 2.52 -12.19
C PRO A 31 7.05 3.87 -12.79
N HIS A 32 7.25 4.10 -14.09
CA HIS A 32 6.88 5.33 -14.76
C HIS A 32 5.35 5.48 -14.85
N LYS A 33 4.65 4.41 -15.21
CA LYS A 33 3.18 4.41 -15.28
C LYS A 33 2.55 4.54 -13.90
N VAL A 34 3.10 3.86 -12.90
CA VAL A 34 2.65 3.97 -11.51
C VAL A 34 2.85 5.41 -11.03
N TYR A 35 4.04 5.99 -11.22
CA TYR A 35 4.30 7.38 -10.84
C TYR A 35 3.34 8.35 -11.52
N ALA A 36 3.15 8.23 -12.84
CA ALA A 36 2.25 9.11 -13.61
C ALA A 36 0.79 9.00 -13.12
N ALA A 37 0.32 7.79 -12.79
CA ALA A 37 -1.01 7.58 -12.25
C ALA A 37 -1.20 8.26 -10.88
N TYR A 38 -0.21 8.12 -9.99
CA TYR A 38 -0.23 8.78 -8.68
C TYR A 38 -0.12 10.30 -8.79
N ASP A 39 0.73 10.82 -9.66
CA ASP A 39 0.85 12.27 -9.90
C ASP A 39 -0.49 12.86 -10.36
N LYS A 40 -1.14 12.21 -11.32
CA LYS A 40 -2.49 12.60 -11.77
C LYS A 40 -3.51 12.55 -10.63
N ALA A 41 -3.51 11.51 -9.83
CA ALA A 41 -4.45 11.34 -8.72
C ALA A 41 -4.28 12.42 -7.64
N VAL A 42 -3.05 12.73 -7.25
CA VAL A 42 -2.75 13.74 -6.21
C VAL A 42 -3.15 15.16 -6.68
N ASN A 43 -2.97 15.44 -7.96
CA ASN A 43 -3.28 16.76 -8.53
C ASN A 43 -4.76 16.90 -8.96
N HIS A 44 -5.52 15.81 -9.01
CA HIS A 44 -6.95 15.84 -9.35
C HIS A 44 -7.78 16.51 -8.26
N LYS A 45 -8.71 17.38 -8.65
CA LYS A 45 -9.63 18.10 -7.76
C LYS A 45 -11.07 17.83 -8.15
N GLY A 46 -11.96 17.94 -7.18
CA GLY A 46 -13.40 17.87 -7.40
C GLY A 46 -14.05 16.50 -7.21
N SER A 47 -13.31 15.41 -7.35
CA SER A 47 -13.81 14.06 -7.08
C SER A 47 -12.70 13.12 -6.58
N PRO A 48 -13.03 12.04 -5.85
CA PRO A 48 -12.08 11.01 -5.48
C PRO A 48 -11.47 10.31 -6.69
N THR A 49 -10.20 9.91 -6.59
CA THR A 49 -9.53 9.12 -7.62
C THR A 49 -9.23 7.73 -7.09
N VAL A 50 -9.55 6.70 -7.86
CA VAL A 50 -9.23 5.31 -7.56
C VAL A 50 -8.25 4.80 -8.61
N ILE A 51 -7.09 4.27 -8.17
CA ILE A 51 -6.10 3.65 -9.04
C ILE A 51 -6.22 2.13 -8.90
N ILE A 52 -6.58 1.45 -10.00
CA ILE A 52 -6.64 -0.01 -10.05
C ILE A 52 -5.36 -0.53 -10.70
N ALA A 53 -4.44 -1.07 -9.89
CA ALA A 53 -3.17 -1.62 -10.36
C ALA A 53 -3.28 -3.14 -10.55
N LYS A 54 -3.09 -3.62 -11.78
CA LYS A 54 -2.96 -5.05 -12.05
C LYS A 54 -1.52 -5.49 -11.80
N THR A 55 -1.32 -6.24 -10.74
CA THR A 55 -0.01 -6.70 -10.29
C THR A 55 0.04 -8.22 -10.16
N ILE A 56 1.26 -8.76 -10.03
CA ILE A 56 1.51 -10.17 -9.75
C ILE A 56 1.94 -10.29 -8.30
N LYS A 57 1.32 -11.19 -7.56
CA LYS A 57 1.71 -11.46 -6.17
C LYS A 57 3.13 -12.02 -6.12
N GLY A 58 3.95 -11.49 -5.22
CA GLY A 58 5.35 -11.88 -5.10
C GLY A 58 6.24 -11.35 -6.21
N TYR A 59 5.84 -10.28 -6.90
CA TYR A 59 6.66 -9.66 -7.94
C TYR A 59 8.09 -9.43 -7.46
N GLY A 60 9.06 -9.89 -8.25
CA GLY A 60 10.48 -9.81 -7.91
C GLY A 60 11.03 -11.02 -7.17
N MET A 61 10.20 -11.87 -6.57
CA MET A 61 10.66 -13.04 -5.79
C MET A 61 11.11 -14.22 -6.68
N GLY A 62 11.04 -14.10 -8.01
CA GLY A 62 11.46 -15.14 -8.93
C GLY A 62 10.73 -16.47 -8.73
N LYS A 63 11.47 -17.56 -8.85
CA LYS A 63 10.91 -18.93 -8.77
C LYS A 63 10.29 -19.25 -7.41
N SER A 64 10.79 -18.64 -6.34
CA SER A 64 10.38 -18.93 -4.97
C SER A 64 9.05 -18.31 -4.58
N GLY A 65 8.56 -17.31 -5.32
CA GLY A 65 7.37 -16.61 -4.88
C GLY A 65 6.54 -15.91 -5.94
N GLU A 66 7.08 -15.67 -7.15
CA GLU A 66 6.36 -14.90 -8.15
C GLU A 66 5.24 -15.73 -8.79
N SER A 67 4.00 -15.28 -8.65
CA SER A 67 2.78 -15.98 -9.14
C SER A 67 2.52 -17.35 -8.52
N VAL A 68 3.06 -17.64 -7.35
CA VAL A 68 2.90 -18.92 -6.68
C VAL A 68 1.91 -18.81 -5.51
N ASN A 69 1.09 -19.83 -5.30
CA ASN A 69 0.09 -19.81 -4.23
C ASN A 69 0.70 -19.73 -2.82
N THR A 70 1.91 -20.27 -2.63
CA THR A 70 2.63 -20.26 -1.34
C THR A 70 3.18 -18.90 -0.96
N THR A 71 3.24 -17.94 -1.86
CA THR A 71 3.83 -16.60 -1.64
C THR A 71 3.24 -15.88 -0.43
N HIS A 72 1.95 -16.10 -0.14
CA HIS A 72 1.30 -15.48 1.02
C HIS A 72 1.91 -15.90 2.36
N GLN A 73 2.46 -17.09 2.42
CA GLN A 73 3.06 -17.65 3.62
C GLN A 73 4.60 -17.67 3.58
N GLN A 74 5.20 -17.18 2.51
CA GLN A 74 6.66 -17.12 2.37
C GLN A 74 7.25 -16.17 3.42
N LYS A 75 8.08 -16.71 4.30
CA LYS A 75 8.67 -15.95 5.41
C LYS A 75 10.14 -15.60 5.19
N LYS A 76 10.82 -16.38 4.35
CA LYS A 76 12.25 -16.21 4.07
C LYS A 76 12.52 -16.49 2.60
N LEU A 77 13.44 -15.73 2.02
CA LEU A 77 14.07 -16.02 0.75
C LEU A 77 15.44 -16.68 1.04
N ASP A 78 15.84 -17.61 0.22
CA ASP A 78 17.19 -18.14 0.28
C ASP A 78 18.20 -17.18 -0.38
N VAL A 79 19.49 -17.54 -0.35
CA VAL A 79 20.54 -16.68 -0.89
C VAL A 79 20.41 -16.51 -2.40
N ASP A 80 20.00 -17.55 -3.11
CA ASP A 80 19.88 -17.51 -4.56
C ASP A 80 18.71 -16.62 -4.97
N ASP A 81 17.60 -16.66 -4.24
CA ASP A 81 16.45 -15.74 -4.43
C ASP A 81 16.85 -14.27 -4.17
N LEU A 82 17.64 -14.02 -3.12
CA LEU A 82 18.14 -12.69 -2.81
C LEU A 82 19.10 -12.16 -3.88
N MET A 83 19.98 -13.03 -4.41
CA MET A 83 20.85 -12.70 -5.54
C MET A 83 20.03 -12.35 -6.78
N TYR A 84 19.04 -13.20 -7.10
CA TYR A 84 18.14 -12.94 -8.22
C TYR A 84 17.40 -11.60 -8.08
N TYR A 85 16.89 -11.29 -6.88
CA TYR A 85 16.23 -10.01 -6.59
C TYR A 85 17.18 -8.84 -6.80
N ARG A 86 18.38 -8.91 -6.23
CA ARG A 86 19.42 -7.89 -6.41
C ARG A 86 19.71 -7.63 -7.89
N ASP A 87 19.96 -8.69 -8.66
CA ASP A 87 20.32 -8.59 -10.06
C ASP A 87 19.18 -8.04 -10.93
N ARG A 88 17.95 -8.48 -10.64
CA ARG A 88 16.75 -8.03 -11.36
C ARG A 88 16.45 -6.54 -11.15
N PHE A 89 16.76 -6.00 -10.00
CA PHE A 89 16.47 -4.61 -9.63
C PHE A 89 17.73 -3.73 -9.55
N ASP A 90 18.86 -4.22 -10.04
CA ASP A 90 20.14 -3.51 -10.06
C ASP A 90 20.52 -2.92 -8.68
N VAL A 91 20.24 -3.66 -7.60
CA VAL A 91 20.59 -3.20 -6.26
C VAL A 91 22.10 -3.30 -6.09
N PRO A 92 22.82 -2.21 -5.80
CA PRO A 92 24.28 -2.18 -5.82
C PRO A 92 24.88 -2.79 -4.54
N LEU A 93 24.70 -4.10 -4.34
CA LEU A 93 25.27 -4.91 -3.28
C LEU A 93 26.16 -6.01 -3.85
N THR A 94 27.29 -6.27 -3.20
CA THR A 94 28.15 -7.40 -3.53
C THR A 94 27.53 -8.72 -3.07
N ASP A 95 27.99 -9.86 -3.61
CA ASP A 95 27.54 -11.18 -3.20
C ASP A 95 27.74 -11.44 -1.71
N ALA A 96 28.83 -10.94 -1.14
CA ALA A 96 29.09 -11.08 0.29
C ALA A 96 28.06 -10.31 1.13
N GLN A 97 27.70 -9.10 0.71
CA GLN A 97 26.70 -8.28 1.38
C GLN A 97 25.31 -8.91 1.30
N VAL A 98 24.94 -9.45 0.14
CA VAL A 98 23.66 -10.17 -0.02
C VAL A 98 23.63 -11.41 0.88
N LYS A 99 24.69 -12.21 0.94
CA LYS A 99 24.80 -13.37 1.83
C LYS A 99 24.69 -13.00 3.31
N ASN A 100 25.22 -11.84 3.69
CA ASN A 100 25.17 -11.33 5.06
C ASN A 100 23.85 -10.56 5.34
N ILE A 101 22.95 -10.46 4.35
CA ILE A 101 21.68 -9.73 4.48
C ILE A 101 21.91 -8.27 4.92
N GLU A 102 22.88 -7.60 4.30
CA GLU A 102 23.17 -6.21 4.58
C GLU A 102 22.12 -5.30 3.93
N TYR A 103 21.75 -4.23 4.64
CA TYR A 103 20.83 -3.24 4.10
C TYR A 103 21.52 -2.32 3.09
N PHE A 104 20.91 -2.16 1.93
CA PHE A 104 21.32 -1.12 1.00
C PHE A 104 20.88 0.25 1.52
N LYS A 105 21.83 1.17 1.65
CA LYS A 105 21.57 2.56 1.96
C LYS A 105 22.06 3.42 0.80
N PRO A 106 21.17 4.10 0.06
CA PRO A 106 21.57 5.01 -1.01
C PRO A 106 22.46 6.15 -0.48
N ASP A 107 23.33 6.69 -1.33
CA ASP A 107 24.14 7.85 -1.00
C ASP A 107 23.25 9.06 -0.70
N GLU A 108 23.63 9.84 0.32
CA GLU A 108 22.88 11.03 0.75
C GLU A 108 22.77 12.11 -0.33
N ASN A 109 23.69 12.11 -1.29
CA ASN A 109 23.73 13.04 -2.41
C ASN A 109 23.15 12.46 -3.71
N SER A 110 22.64 11.21 -3.67
CA SER A 110 21.98 10.64 -4.83
C SER A 110 20.72 11.41 -5.20
N GLU A 111 20.31 11.35 -6.46
CA GLU A 111 19.13 12.09 -6.94
C GLU A 111 17.85 11.58 -6.31
N GLU A 112 17.77 10.28 -6.00
CA GLU A 112 16.64 9.65 -5.30
C GLU A 112 16.47 10.22 -3.90
N ILE A 113 17.58 10.34 -3.15
CA ILE A 113 17.55 10.88 -1.78
C ILE A 113 17.25 12.37 -1.77
N LYS A 114 17.81 13.13 -2.70
CA LYS A 114 17.48 14.55 -2.86
C LYS A 114 16.00 14.74 -3.17
N TYR A 115 15.46 13.95 -4.11
CA TYR A 115 14.04 13.99 -4.44
C TYR A 115 13.18 13.63 -3.23
N LEU A 116 13.48 12.53 -2.54
CA LEU A 116 12.75 12.10 -1.34
C LEU A 116 12.75 13.20 -0.27
N LYS A 117 13.91 13.77 0.05
CA LYS A 117 14.02 14.83 1.06
C LYS A 117 13.23 16.07 0.67
N LYS A 118 13.33 16.52 -0.58
CA LYS A 118 12.55 17.65 -1.10
C LYS A 118 11.06 17.42 -0.92
N ARG A 119 10.54 16.26 -1.38
CA ARG A 119 9.11 15.92 -1.24
C ARG A 119 8.67 15.85 0.22
N ARG A 120 9.50 15.29 1.10
CA ARG A 120 9.19 15.23 2.54
C ARG A 120 9.12 16.62 3.19
N ILE A 121 10.00 17.52 2.81
CA ILE A 121 9.98 18.92 3.29
C ILE A 121 8.70 19.62 2.82
N GLU A 122 8.34 19.49 1.55
CA GLU A 122 7.10 20.06 0.98
C GLU A 122 5.83 19.54 1.69
N LEU A 123 5.86 18.31 2.21
CA LEU A 123 4.77 17.67 2.95
C LEU A 123 4.81 17.93 4.47
N GLY A 124 5.66 18.85 4.96
CA GLY A 124 5.76 19.17 6.37
C GLY A 124 6.78 18.35 7.16
N GLY A 125 7.73 17.68 6.48
CA GLY A 125 8.82 16.93 7.12
C GLY A 125 8.59 15.43 7.17
N PHE A 126 9.54 14.70 7.79
CA PHE A 126 9.52 13.22 7.86
C PHE A 126 8.49 12.70 8.85
N ILE A 127 8.27 13.42 9.92
CA ILE A 127 7.24 13.13 10.91
C ILE A 127 6.28 14.33 10.89
N PRO A 128 5.01 14.13 10.49
CA PRO A 128 4.04 15.20 10.52
C PRO A 128 3.95 15.83 11.92
N GLU A 129 3.88 17.15 11.97
CA GLU A 129 3.69 17.85 13.23
C GLU A 129 2.36 17.40 13.85
N ARG A 130 2.42 17.00 15.12
CA ARG A 130 1.22 16.64 15.87
C ARG A 130 0.57 17.91 16.39
N THR A 131 -0.63 18.16 15.95
CA THR A 131 -1.42 19.31 16.41
C THR A 131 -2.48 18.84 17.40
N SER A 132 -2.73 19.63 18.45
CA SER A 132 -3.73 19.35 19.49
C SER A 132 -4.99 20.21 19.33
N TYR A 133 -5.32 20.62 18.12
CA TYR A 133 -6.50 21.48 17.85
C TYR A 133 -7.84 20.76 17.88
N SER A 134 -7.87 19.46 18.11
CA SER A 134 -9.12 18.73 18.22
C SER A 134 -9.87 19.08 19.49
N LYS A 135 -11.17 19.33 19.38
CA LYS A 135 -12.02 19.46 20.55
C LYS A 135 -12.02 18.14 21.32
N PRO A 136 -11.97 18.19 22.67
CA PRO A 136 -12.05 16.97 23.49
C PRO A 136 -13.32 16.17 23.15
N ILE A 137 -13.14 14.87 22.98
CA ILE A 137 -14.28 13.95 22.80
C ILE A 137 -14.71 13.49 24.20
N LYS A 138 -15.99 13.57 24.49
CA LYS A 138 -16.52 12.99 25.73
C LYS A 138 -16.31 11.48 25.68
N ALA A 139 -15.60 10.96 26.68
CA ALA A 139 -15.37 9.53 26.79
C ALA A 139 -16.71 8.76 26.87
N PRO A 140 -16.83 7.62 26.22
CA PRO A 140 -18.01 6.76 26.34
C PRO A 140 -18.13 6.23 27.77
N SER A 141 -19.36 5.83 28.17
CA SER A 141 -19.54 5.18 29.45
C SER A 141 -18.79 3.85 29.52
N LYS A 142 -18.27 3.52 30.72
CA LYS A 142 -17.50 2.27 30.90
C LYS A 142 -18.34 1.01 30.72
N ASP A 143 -19.64 1.12 30.88
CA ASP A 143 -20.61 0.01 30.77
C ASP A 143 -20.63 -0.60 29.35
N ILE A 144 -20.34 0.19 28.35
CA ILE A 144 -20.28 -0.33 26.97
C ILE A 144 -19.21 -1.42 26.80
N PHE A 145 -18.23 -1.52 27.72
CA PHE A 145 -17.18 -2.52 27.76
C PHE A 145 -17.44 -3.66 28.74
N ASP A 146 -18.58 -3.70 29.44
CA ASP A 146 -18.87 -4.73 30.45
C ASP A 146 -18.85 -6.14 29.89
N PHE A 147 -19.23 -6.31 28.63
CA PHE A 147 -19.14 -7.61 27.95
C PHE A 147 -17.68 -8.16 27.83
N MET A 148 -16.67 -7.30 27.97
CA MET A 148 -15.25 -7.71 27.96
C MET A 148 -14.76 -8.13 29.34
N LYS A 149 -15.50 -7.83 30.39
CA LYS A 149 -15.15 -8.17 31.78
C LYS A 149 -15.63 -9.55 32.20
N THR A 150 -16.49 -10.16 31.38
CA THR A 150 -17.04 -11.50 31.61
C THR A 150 -16.39 -12.53 30.68
N SER A 151 -16.21 -13.76 31.20
CA SER A 151 -15.72 -14.86 30.40
C SER A 151 -16.65 -15.19 29.22
N THR A 152 -16.11 -15.61 28.10
CA THR A 152 -16.88 -16.15 26.99
C THR A 152 -17.34 -17.60 27.21
N GLY A 153 -17.05 -18.15 28.41
CA GLY A 153 -17.30 -19.55 28.72
C GLY A 153 -16.35 -20.46 27.96
N GLU A 154 -16.89 -21.50 27.35
CA GLU A 154 -16.11 -22.43 26.50
C GLU A 154 -15.85 -21.93 25.09
N LYS A 155 -16.40 -20.78 24.70
CA LYS A 155 -16.22 -20.24 23.36
C LYS A 155 -14.89 -19.49 23.26
N GLU A 156 -14.00 -19.98 22.43
CA GLU A 156 -12.79 -19.25 22.08
C GLU A 156 -13.13 -18.00 21.26
N MET A 157 -12.44 -16.93 21.57
CA MET A 157 -12.56 -15.67 20.82
C MET A 157 -11.17 -15.12 20.49
N SER A 158 -10.92 -14.86 19.22
CA SER A 158 -9.68 -14.18 18.80
C SER A 158 -9.66 -12.73 19.27
N THR A 159 -8.46 -12.18 19.45
CA THR A 159 -8.28 -10.75 19.78
C THR A 159 -8.90 -9.83 18.73
N THR A 160 -8.88 -10.22 17.46
CA THR A 160 -9.55 -9.51 16.37
C THR A 160 -11.07 -9.45 16.60
N MET A 161 -11.70 -10.56 16.96
CA MET A 161 -13.14 -10.57 17.24
C MET A 161 -13.50 -9.78 18.49
N ALA A 162 -12.65 -9.77 19.49
CA ALA A 162 -12.81 -8.89 20.66
C ALA A 162 -12.79 -7.41 20.25
N LEU A 163 -11.83 -7.00 19.42
CA LEU A 163 -11.75 -5.65 18.85
C LEU A 163 -13.01 -5.30 18.03
N VAL A 164 -13.46 -6.18 17.15
CA VAL A 164 -14.67 -5.97 16.33
C VAL A 164 -15.90 -5.73 17.22
N ARG A 165 -16.08 -6.51 18.29
CA ARG A 165 -17.17 -6.31 19.24
C ARG A 165 -17.07 -4.98 19.99
N MET A 166 -15.85 -4.60 20.38
CA MET A 166 -15.59 -3.31 21.01
C MET A 166 -15.95 -2.15 20.08
N LEU A 167 -15.49 -2.18 18.83
CA LEU A 167 -15.84 -1.18 17.82
C LEU A 167 -17.34 -1.13 17.56
N THR A 168 -18.03 -2.27 17.49
CA THR A 168 -19.49 -2.34 17.32
C THR A 168 -20.22 -1.62 18.44
N ASN A 169 -19.77 -1.75 19.68
CA ASN A 169 -20.37 -1.03 20.81
C ASN A 169 -20.02 0.46 20.80
N LEU A 170 -18.79 0.83 20.46
CA LEU A 170 -18.39 2.23 20.30
C LEU A 170 -19.18 2.96 19.21
N LEU A 171 -19.53 2.28 18.12
CA LEU A 171 -20.38 2.82 17.04
C LEU A 171 -21.83 3.08 17.48
N ARG A 172 -22.25 2.61 18.64
CA ARG A 172 -23.56 2.93 19.23
C ARG A 172 -23.50 4.17 20.13
N ASP A 173 -22.32 4.60 20.55
CA ASP A 173 -22.14 5.80 21.35
C ASP A 173 -22.29 7.06 20.51
N LYS A 174 -23.20 7.95 20.85
CA LYS A 174 -23.53 9.15 20.05
C LYS A 174 -22.39 10.17 19.95
N ASN A 175 -21.46 10.16 20.90
CA ASN A 175 -20.33 11.10 20.92
C ASN A 175 -19.14 10.57 20.12
N VAL A 176 -18.92 9.25 20.17
CA VAL A 176 -17.74 8.59 19.58
C VAL A 176 -18.03 8.11 18.17
N ALA A 177 -19.21 7.56 17.89
CA ALA A 177 -19.58 7.00 16.59
C ALA A 177 -19.30 7.93 15.39
N PRO A 178 -19.63 9.24 15.44
CA PRO A 178 -19.36 10.15 14.32
C PRO A 178 -17.86 10.40 14.06
N LYS A 179 -16.98 9.94 14.95
CA LYS A 179 -15.52 10.08 14.86
C LYS A 179 -14.80 8.78 14.52
N LEU A 180 -15.54 7.67 14.49
CA LEU A 180 -15.03 6.34 14.18
C LEU A 180 -15.32 6.00 12.72
N VAL A 181 -14.25 5.64 11.99
CA VAL A 181 -14.33 5.06 10.64
C VAL A 181 -13.61 3.72 10.73
N PRO A 182 -14.34 2.60 10.92
CA PRO A 182 -13.74 1.26 11.01
C PRO A 182 -13.24 0.73 9.67
#